data_e49d7bd32ab7671a831ba5cf2b203cfb
#
_entry.id   e49d7bd32ab7671a831ba5cf2b203cfb
#
_cell.length_a   1.000
_cell.length_b   1.000
_cell.length_c   1.000
_cell.angle_alpha   90.00
_cell.angle_beta   90.00
_cell.angle_gamma   90.00
#
_symmetry.space_group_name_H-M   'P 1'
#
loop_
_entity.id
_entity.type
_entity.pdbx_description
1 polymer ?
#
loop_
_entity_poly.entity_id
_entity_poly.type
_entity_poly.pdbx_seq_one_letter_code
_entity_poly.pdbx_strand_id
1 'polypeptide(L)'
;LEIHAEDGKKFVVLRVPSGQETPYYYTGDGNRIAYVRIGNESVPASAVDLKRLVLRGSNTSFDSLSTRYSFESLAFTKLRSVYRMRTGTELTDSDFVSFDLVDENNMLTNAGMLLADESPMRHSRLFCTRWYGVDKASGIMEALDDKEYSGSLVSLLQNGTEFVKNNTKKRWKKTGNGRVEMPEYPEQAVHEVIVNALIHRDYMEIGSEIHIDIFDDRMEVYSPGGMFDGSIVQELDTDRLSPCGQLPSRSRADVQIDTHIIFCYALQSELQCSN
;
A
#
# COMPACT_ATOMS: atom_id res chain seq x y z
N LEU A 1 13.95 -30.14 18.42
CA LEU A 1 12.95 -31.19 18.19
C LEU A 1 12.28 -31.51 19.50
N GLU A 2 10.97 -31.33 19.61
CA GLU A 2 10.19 -31.57 20.81
C GLU A 2 9.09 -32.59 20.51
N ILE A 3 8.73 -33.42 21.48
CA ILE A 3 7.63 -34.36 21.36
C ILE A 3 6.50 -33.84 22.25
N HIS A 4 5.37 -33.52 21.66
CA HIS A 4 4.15 -33.15 22.36
C HIS A 4 3.13 -34.29 22.32
N ALA A 5 2.39 -34.49 23.38
CA ALA A 5 1.32 -35.46 23.44
C ALA A 5 0.00 -34.72 23.73
N GLU A 6 -0.98 -34.89 22.89
CA GLU A 6 -2.31 -34.30 23.00
C GLU A 6 -3.35 -35.35 22.55
N ASP A 7 -4.40 -35.55 23.30
CA ASP A 7 -5.47 -36.53 23.06
C ASP A 7 -4.97 -37.96 22.73
N GLY A 8 -3.91 -38.41 23.43
CA GLY A 8 -3.32 -39.73 23.19
C GLY A 8 -2.48 -39.87 21.92
N LYS A 9 -2.34 -38.81 21.13
CA LYS A 9 -1.49 -38.76 19.94
C LYS A 9 -0.16 -38.08 20.29
N LYS A 10 0.92 -38.56 19.68
CA LYS A 10 2.26 -37.95 19.80
C LYS A 10 2.57 -37.14 18.53
N PHE A 11 2.95 -35.89 18.71
CA PHE A 11 3.38 -34.99 17.63
C PHE A 11 4.87 -34.68 17.80
N VAL A 12 5.59 -34.67 16.68
CA VAL A 12 6.97 -34.19 16.64
C VAL A 12 6.96 -32.75 16.17
N VAL A 13 7.41 -31.85 17.03
CA VAL A 13 7.51 -30.42 16.72
C VAL A 13 8.95 -30.06 16.43
N LEU A 14 9.21 -29.60 15.21
CA LEU A 14 10.49 -29.02 14.82
C LEU A 14 10.34 -27.50 14.81
N ARG A 15 11.00 -26.85 15.76
CA ARG A 15 11.06 -25.39 15.80
C ARG A 15 12.27 -24.92 15.01
N VAL A 16 12.02 -24.24 13.89
CA VAL A 16 13.07 -23.67 13.02
C VAL A 16 13.04 -22.15 13.22
N PRO A 17 14.06 -21.57 13.84
CA PRO A 17 14.13 -20.10 13.93
C PRO A 17 14.30 -19.47 12.56
N SER A 18 13.78 -18.26 12.41
CA SER A 18 14.00 -17.48 11.18
C SER A 18 15.48 -17.16 11.04
N GLY A 19 16.01 -17.36 9.85
CA GLY A 19 17.37 -16.96 9.52
C GLY A 19 17.45 -15.46 9.20
N GLN A 20 18.63 -14.88 9.42
CA GLN A 20 18.88 -13.45 9.19
C GLN A 20 19.36 -13.13 7.77
N GLU A 21 19.93 -14.12 7.07
CA GLU A 21 20.55 -13.94 5.75
C GLU A 21 19.76 -14.71 4.67
N THR A 22 18.57 -14.23 4.33
CA THR A 22 17.82 -14.78 3.19
C THR A 22 18.37 -14.23 1.87
N PRO A 23 18.27 -14.98 0.74
CA PRO A 23 17.61 -16.29 0.56
C PRO A 23 18.49 -17.48 0.96
N TYR A 24 17.87 -18.50 1.58
CA TYR A 24 18.50 -19.80 1.75
C TYR A 24 18.23 -20.67 0.54
N TYR A 25 19.27 -21.41 0.12
CA TYR A 25 19.20 -22.25 -1.05
C TYR A 25 19.31 -23.73 -0.68
N TYR A 26 18.42 -24.52 -1.20
CA TYR A 26 18.61 -25.96 -1.28
C TYR A 26 19.68 -26.26 -2.35
N THR A 27 20.70 -27.01 -1.96
CA THR A 27 21.75 -27.46 -2.85
C THR A 27 21.68 -28.99 -2.93
N GLY A 28 20.98 -29.51 -3.92
CA GLY A 28 20.86 -30.93 -4.20
C GLY A 28 20.83 -31.14 -5.71
N ASP A 29 21.26 -32.32 -6.15
CA ASP A 29 21.22 -32.75 -7.56
C ASP A 29 21.87 -31.74 -8.53
N GLY A 30 22.91 -31.02 -8.08
CA GLY A 30 23.61 -30.03 -8.88
C GLY A 30 22.87 -28.69 -9.06
N ASN A 31 21.69 -28.53 -8.47
CA ASN A 31 20.90 -27.31 -8.54
C ASN A 31 21.00 -26.53 -7.24
N ARG A 32 20.87 -25.19 -7.36
CA ARG A 32 20.77 -24.26 -6.24
C ARG A 32 19.44 -23.53 -6.34
N ILE A 33 18.46 -23.93 -5.52
CA ILE A 33 17.07 -23.45 -5.60
C ILE A 33 16.64 -22.88 -4.24
N ALA A 34 16.13 -21.66 -4.25
CA ALA A 34 15.40 -21.12 -3.09
C ALA A 34 13.93 -21.52 -3.20
N TYR A 35 13.33 -21.82 -2.06
CA TYR A 35 11.91 -22.19 -1.96
C TYR A 35 11.16 -21.17 -1.12
N VAL A 36 9.92 -20.92 -1.52
CA VAL A 36 8.94 -20.14 -0.75
C VAL A 36 7.75 -21.01 -0.41
N ARG A 37 7.05 -20.66 0.67
CA ARG A 37 5.84 -21.35 1.09
C ARG A 37 4.62 -20.64 0.49
N ILE A 38 3.82 -21.38 -0.29
CA ILE A 38 2.54 -20.91 -0.80
C ILE A 38 1.48 -21.89 -0.32
N GLY A 39 0.62 -21.44 0.62
CA GLY A 39 -0.34 -22.32 1.28
C GLY A 39 0.34 -23.52 1.94
N ASN A 40 -0.02 -24.73 1.52
CA ASN A 40 0.53 -25.99 2.04
C ASN A 40 1.74 -26.54 1.27
N GLU A 41 2.23 -25.84 0.26
CA GLU A 41 3.31 -26.31 -0.59
C GLU A 41 4.56 -25.44 -0.52
N SER A 42 5.72 -26.08 -0.66
CA SER A 42 7.00 -25.39 -0.87
C SER A 42 7.31 -25.40 -2.35
N VAL A 43 7.29 -24.23 -2.97
CA VAL A 43 7.53 -24.07 -4.41
C VAL A 43 8.84 -23.33 -4.67
N PRO A 44 9.50 -23.56 -5.82
CA PRO A 44 10.64 -22.75 -6.21
C PRO A 44 10.29 -21.28 -6.25
N ALA A 45 11.13 -20.45 -5.64
CA ALA A 45 10.95 -19.01 -5.62
C ALA A 45 11.00 -18.41 -7.03
N SER A 46 10.01 -17.60 -7.39
CA SER A 46 10.02 -16.80 -8.61
C SER A 46 11.14 -15.74 -8.58
N ALA A 47 11.40 -15.08 -9.71
CA ALA A 47 12.36 -13.98 -9.75
C ALA A 47 11.99 -12.81 -8.81
N VAL A 48 10.68 -12.55 -8.63
CA VAL A 48 10.18 -11.53 -7.71
C VAL A 48 10.38 -11.97 -6.27
N ASP A 49 10.04 -13.24 -5.94
CA ASP A 49 10.26 -13.77 -4.59
C ASP A 49 11.74 -13.78 -4.21
N LEU A 50 12.62 -14.11 -5.14
CA LEU A 50 14.06 -14.03 -4.89
C LEU A 50 14.51 -12.61 -4.56
N LYS A 51 14.01 -11.60 -5.28
CA LYS A 51 14.30 -10.20 -4.97
C LYS A 51 13.81 -9.82 -3.58
N ARG A 52 12.56 -10.21 -3.22
CA ARG A 52 12.02 -9.97 -1.87
C ARG A 52 12.87 -10.64 -0.79
N LEU A 53 13.29 -11.88 -1.00
CA LEU A 53 14.17 -12.59 -0.06
C LEU A 53 15.53 -11.91 0.09
N VAL A 54 16.12 -11.41 -0.98
CA VAL A 54 17.39 -10.66 -0.95
C VAL A 54 17.23 -9.36 -0.16
N LEU A 55 16.20 -8.56 -0.46
CA LEU A 55 15.91 -7.32 0.27
C LEU A 55 15.71 -7.59 1.77
N ARG A 56 14.92 -8.61 2.10
CA ARG A 56 14.72 -9.04 3.48
C ARG A 56 16.03 -9.43 4.17
N GLY A 57 16.90 -10.17 3.48
CA GLY A 57 18.20 -10.60 4.01
C GLY A 57 19.18 -9.46 4.20
N SER A 58 19.09 -8.39 3.39
CA SER A 58 19.87 -7.17 3.55
C SER A 58 19.23 -6.15 4.48
N ASN A 59 18.07 -6.46 5.06
CA ASN A 59 17.28 -5.54 5.88
C ASN A 59 16.99 -4.20 5.17
N THR A 60 16.71 -4.30 3.86
CA THR A 60 16.43 -3.16 2.97
C THR A 60 15.02 -3.29 2.42
N SER A 61 14.27 -2.21 2.36
CA SER A 61 12.97 -2.18 1.71
C SER A 61 13.08 -1.82 0.23
N PHE A 62 12.04 -2.13 -0.57
CA PHE A 62 11.97 -1.66 -1.96
C PHE A 62 12.01 -0.13 -2.03
N ASP A 63 11.36 0.54 -1.09
CA ASP A 63 11.19 1.99 -1.07
C ASP A 63 12.50 2.73 -0.89
N SER A 64 13.43 2.17 -0.08
CA SER A 64 14.75 2.76 0.21
C SER A 64 15.81 2.50 -0.86
N LEU A 65 15.50 1.69 -1.89
CA LEU A 65 16.45 1.45 -2.97
C LEU A 65 16.67 2.70 -3.80
N SER A 66 17.95 3.09 -3.95
CA SER A 66 18.36 4.20 -4.82
C SER A 66 18.02 3.94 -6.28
N THR A 67 17.58 4.96 -6.97
CA THR A 67 17.28 4.95 -8.39
C THR A 67 18.39 5.61 -9.20
N ARG A 68 18.22 5.71 -10.51
CA ARG A 68 19.13 6.44 -11.42
C ARG A 68 18.81 7.93 -11.57
N TYR A 69 17.78 8.43 -10.90
CA TYR A 69 17.34 9.81 -11.01
C TYR A 69 17.91 10.63 -9.88
N SER A 70 18.58 11.76 -10.20
CA SER A 70 19.02 12.71 -9.19
C SER A 70 17.84 13.52 -8.65
N PHE A 71 17.97 14.02 -7.43
CA PHE A 71 16.93 14.82 -6.78
C PHE A 71 16.54 16.04 -7.64
N GLU A 72 17.51 16.72 -8.26
CA GLU A 72 17.27 17.90 -9.07
C GLU A 72 16.57 17.59 -10.42
N SER A 73 16.55 16.32 -10.83
CA SER A 73 15.96 15.93 -12.13
C SER A 73 14.43 15.89 -12.12
N LEU A 74 13.81 15.88 -10.95
CA LEU A 74 12.36 15.79 -10.78
C LEU A 74 11.83 16.90 -9.86
N ALA A 75 10.58 17.28 -10.04
CA ALA A 75 9.90 18.30 -9.25
C ALA A 75 9.02 17.66 -8.14
N PHE A 76 8.88 18.39 -7.02
CA PHE A 76 8.10 17.97 -5.84
C PHE A 76 7.13 19.07 -5.38
N THR A 77 6.61 19.84 -6.32
CA THR A 77 5.78 21.01 -6.03
C THR A 77 4.49 20.63 -5.30
N LYS A 78 3.84 19.55 -5.74
CA LYS A 78 2.61 19.04 -5.11
C LYS A 78 2.87 18.55 -3.69
N LEU A 79 3.92 17.74 -3.50
CA LEU A 79 4.30 17.23 -2.18
C LEU A 79 4.60 18.38 -1.22
N ARG A 80 5.43 19.35 -1.63
CA ARG A 80 5.78 20.53 -0.81
C ARG A 80 4.53 21.34 -0.45
N SER A 81 3.63 21.54 -1.42
CA SER A 81 2.39 22.30 -1.20
C SER A 81 1.47 21.59 -0.20
N VAL A 82 1.26 20.28 -0.35
CA VAL A 82 0.40 19.51 0.57
C VAL A 82 1.02 19.45 1.96
N TYR A 83 2.33 19.20 2.06
CA TYR A 83 3.06 19.17 3.32
C TYR A 83 2.90 20.51 4.08
N ARG A 84 3.17 21.64 3.40
CA ARG A 84 3.01 22.97 3.97
C ARG A 84 1.57 23.24 4.41
N MET A 85 0.59 22.89 3.58
CA MET A 85 -0.83 23.08 3.92
C MET A 85 -1.24 22.30 5.17
N ARG A 86 -0.66 21.11 5.38
CA ARG A 86 -1.00 20.22 6.48
C ARG A 86 -0.24 20.51 7.77
N THR A 87 1.05 20.77 7.66
CA THR A 87 1.95 20.96 8.82
C THR A 87 2.16 22.42 9.21
N GLY A 88 1.86 23.35 8.30
CA GLY A 88 2.18 24.76 8.46
C GLY A 88 3.67 25.11 8.26
N THR A 89 4.52 24.11 7.93
CA THR A 89 5.95 24.28 7.73
C THR A 89 6.36 23.94 6.30
N GLU A 90 7.49 24.47 5.84
CA GLU A 90 8.04 24.12 4.52
C GLU A 90 8.75 22.77 4.59
N LEU A 91 8.58 21.97 3.55
CA LEU A 91 9.37 20.74 3.35
C LEU A 91 10.71 21.11 2.73
N THR A 92 11.78 21.03 3.51
CA THR A 92 13.14 21.43 3.11
C THR A 92 13.88 20.28 2.44
N ASP A 93 14.98 20.56 1.75
CA ASP A 93 15.79 19.50 1.12
C ASP A 93 16.40 18.54 2.15
N SER A 94 16.71 19.03 3.37
CA SER A 94 17.16 18.16 4.47
C SER A 94 16.07 17.19 4.93
N ASP A 95 14.80 17.55 4.79
CA ASP A 95 13.70 16.64 5.13
C ASP A 95 13.62 15.49 4.12
N PHE A 96 13.94 15.73 2.83
CA PHE A 96 13.97 14.66 1.84
C PHE A 96 15.01 13.58 2.18
N VAL A 97 16.16 13.98 2.73
CA VAL A 97 17.19 13.04 3.18
C VAL A 97 16.74 12.33 4.47
N SER A 98 16.20 13.07 5.44
CA SER A 98 15.77 12.50 6.71
C SER A 98 14.57 11.55 6.57
N PHE A 99 13.80 11.71 5.52
CA PHE A 99 12.68 10.85 5.16
C PHE A 99 13.04 9.73 4.18
N ASP A 100 14.31 9.51 3.91
CA ASP A 100 14.80 8.48 2.99
C ASP A 100 14.21 8.57 1.56
N LEU A 101 13.86 9.79 1.13
CA LEU A 101 13.41 10.05 -0.24
C LEU A 101 14.60 10.30 -1.19
N VAL A 102 15.73 10.67 -0.63
CA VAL A 102 17.00 10.95 -1.31
C VAL A 102 18.11 10.26 -0.53
N ASP A 103 19.00 9.57 -1.22
CA ASP A 103 20.15 8.90 -0.63
C ASP A 103 21.33 9.85 -0.40
N GLU A 104 22.41 9.32 0.19
CA GLU A 104 23.66 10.07 0.48
C GLU A 104 24.35 10.63 -0.78
N ASN A 105 24.05 10.09 -1.95
CA ASN A 105 24.60 10.49 -3.24
C ASN A 105 23.68 11.46 -4.00
N ASN A 106 22.68 12.02 -3.33
CA ASN A 106 21.65 12.89 -3.91
C ASN A 106 20.83 12.23 -5.03
N MET A 107 20.69 10.90 -4.96
CA MET A 107 19.84 10.14 -5.87
C MET A 107 18.51 9.86 -5.20
N LEU A 108 17.43 9.91 -5.97
CA LEU A 108 16.11 9.56 -5.47
C LEU A 108 16.03 8.08 -5.14
N THR A 109 15.42 7.77 -4.01
CA THR A 109 14.96 6.42 -3.70
C THR A 109 13.68 6.09 -4.49
N ASN A 110 13.23 4.84 -4.47
CA ASN A 110 11.94 4.49 -5.08
C ASN A 110 10.79 5.26 -4.42
N ALA A 111 10.84 5.49 -3.10
CA ALA A 111 9.88 6.33 -2.38
C ALA A 111 9.88 7.77 -2.91
N GLY A 112 11.07 8.38 -3.05
CA GLY A 112 11.22 9.71 -3.63
C GLY A 112 10.65 9.77 -5.05
N MET A 113 10.93 8.77 -5.87
CA MET A 113 10.43 8.69 -7.24
C MET A 113 8.90 8.58 -7.32
N LEU A 114 8.26 7.85 -6.40
CA LEU A 114 6.80 7.74 -6.31
C LEU A 114 6.11 9.05 -5.91
N LEU A 115 6.80 9.91 -5.18
CA LEU A 115 6.28 11.20 -4.70
C LEU A 115 6.59 12.37 -5.64
N ALA A 116 7.43 12.18 -6.67
CA ALA A 116 7.74 13.19 -7.66
C ALA A 116 6.50 13.57 -8.49
N ASP A 117 6.34 14.84 -8.84
CA ASP A 117 5.17 15.37 -9.58
C ASP A 117 4.90 14.60 -10.87
N GLU A 118 5.96 14.26 -11.61
CA GLU A 118 5.97 13.41 -12.81
C GLU A 118 6.73 12.12 -12.48
N SER A 119 6.09 11.19 -11.76
CA SER A 119 6.73 9.94 -11.38
C SER A 119 7.14 9.11 -12.59
N PRO A 120 8.44 8.73 -12.72
CA PRO A 120 8.89 7.84 -13.80
C PRO A 120 8.43 6.39 -13.62
N MET A 121 7.81 6.04 -12.49
CA MET A 121 7.33 4.69 -12.20
C MET A 121 6.01 4.42 -12.94
N ARG A 122 6.12 3.87 -14.15
CA ARG A 122 5.00 3.72 -15.09
C ARG A 122 3.85 2.84 -14.58
N HIS A 123 4.11 1.92 -13.68
CA HIS A 123 3.10 1.04 -13.08
C HIS A 123 2.47 1.63 -11.81
N SER A 124 2.88 2.83 -11.38
CA SER A 124 2.18 3.60 -10.36
C SER A 124 1.00 4.32 -10.99
N ARG A 125 -0.11 3.58 -11.15
CA ARG A 125 -1.35 4.07 -11.77
C ARG A 125 -2.55 3.71 -10.93
N LEU A 126 -3.61 4.50 -11.12
CA LEU A 126 -4.90 4.30 -10.48
C LEU A 126 -5.99 4.28 -11.56
N PHE A 127 -6.71 3.19 -11.65
CA PHE A 127 -7.88 3.03 -12.50
C PHE A 127 -9.14 3.24 -11.67
N CYS A 128 -10.05 4.06 -12.17
CA CYS A 128 -11.30 4.36 -11.49
C CYS A 128 -12.44 4.16 -12.47
N THR A 129 -13.38 3.26 -12.14
CA THR A 129 -14.51 2.95 -13.01
C THR A 129 -15.83 3.04 -12.24
N ARG A 130 -16.81 3.74 -12.79
CA ARG A 130 -18.20 3.74 -12.33
C ARG A 130 -19.00 2.80 -13.23
N TRP A 131 -19.41 1.68 -12.68
CA TRP A 131 -20.17 0.65 -13.38
C TRP A 131 -21.67 0.94 -13.33
N TYR A 132 -22.38 0.51 -14.37
CA TYR A 132 -23.84 0.43 -14.35
C TYR A 132 -24.26 -0.88 -13.66
N GLY A 133 -25.16 -0.80 -12.67
CA GLY A 133 -25.63 -1.98 -11.95
C GLY A 133 -24.73 -2.41 -10.80
N VAL A 134 -24.86 -3.69 -10.42
CA VAL A 134 -24.25 -4.24 -9.19
C VAL A 134 -23.10 -5.23 -9.44
N ASP A 135 -22.85 -5.60 -10.70
CA ASP A 135 -21.74 -6.50 -11.05
C ASP A 135 -21.18 -6.20 -12.45
N LYS A 136 -19.99 -6.78 -12.72
CA LYS A 136 -19.32 -6.72 -14.02
C LYS A 136 -19.77 -7.84 -14.98
N ALA A 137 -20.56 -8.82 -14.50
CA ALA A 137 -20.82 -10.08 -15.18
C ALA A 137 -22.13 -10.12 -15.97
N SER A 138 -22.95 -9.08 -15.92
CA SER A 138 -24.28 -9.02 -16.54
C SER A 138 -24.30 -9.00 -18.09
N GLY A 139 -23.18 -9.30 -18.73
CA GLY A 139 -23.05 -9.46 -20.20
C GLY A 139 -23.01 -8.15 -20.99
N ILE A 140 -23.42 -7.06 -20.41
CA ILE A 140 -23.28 -5.70 -20.94
C ILE A 140 -22.40 -4.95 -19.94
N MET A 141 -21.10 -4.93 -20.20
CA MET A 141 -20.16 -4.12 -19.41
C MET A 141 -20.36 -2.66 -19.81
N GLU A 142 -21.19 -1.95 -19.09
CA GLU A 142 -21.39 -0.52 -19.27
C GLU A 142 -20.67 0.24 -18.14
N ALA A 143 -19.59 0.91 -18.49
CA ALA A 143 -19.00 1.91 -17.64
C ALA A 143 -19.70 3.24 -17.84
N LEU A 144 -20.19 3.86 -16.76
CA LEU A 144 -20.79 5.20 -16.79
C LEU A 144 -19.71 6.29 -16.80
N ASP A 145 -18.58 6.03 -16.17
CA ASP A 145 -17.38 6.86 -16.19
C ASP A 145 -16.16 5.96 -15.99
N ASP A 146 -15.07 6.27 -16.67
CA ASP A 146 -13.82 5.52 -16.61
C ASP A 146 -12.64 6.47 -16.73
N LYS A 147 -11.70 6.37 -15.80
CA LYS A 147 -10.51 7.24 -15.72
C LYS A 147 -9.28 6.44 -15.36
N GLU A 148 -8.20 6.73 -16.04
CA GLU A 148 -6.85 6.30 -15.70
C GLU A 148 -6.04 7.51 -15.22
N TYR A 149 -5.41 7.37 -14.05
CA TYR A 149 -4.56 8.39 -13.47
C TYR A 149 -3.15 7.87 -13.29
N SER A 150 -2.17 8.74 -13.54
CA SER A 150 -0.74 8.50 -13.36
C SER A 150 -0.07 9.71 -12.72
N GLY A 151 1.18 9.58 -12.30
CA GLY A 151 1.96 10.65 -11.66
C GLY A 151 2.27 10.35 -10.20
N SER A 152 2.43 11.39 -9.38
CA SER A 152 2.76 11.24 -7.96
C SER A 152 1.64 10.58 -7.17
N LEU A 153 2.00 9.89 -6.07
CA LEU A 153 1.01 9.35 -5.13
C LEU A 153 0.06 10.44 -4.60
N VAL A 154 0.56 11.66 -4.43
CA VAL A 154 -0.26 12.82 -4.05
C VAL A 154 -1.34 13.09 -5.09
N SER A 155 -0.97 13.08 -6.38
CA SER A 155 -1.93 13.26 -7.48
C SER A 155 -2.92 12.12 -7.58
N LEU A 156 -2.46 10.87 -7.43
CA LEU A 156 -3.33 9.70 -7.48
C LEU A 156 -4.38 9.74 -6.36
N LEU A 157 -3.98 10.11 -5.14
CA LEU A 157 -4.88 10.27 -4.02
C LEU A 157 -5.94 11.34 -4.27
N GLN A 158 -5.51 12.53 -4.73
CA GLN A 158 -6.42 13.64 -5.03
C GLN A 158 -7.43 13.26 -6.12
N ASN A 159 -6.94 12.71 -7.22
CA ASN A 159 -7.77 12.31 -8.35
C ASN A 159 -8.74 11.18 -8.00
N GLY A 160 -8.28 10.16 -7.26
CA GLY A 160 -9.13 9.06 -6.80
C GLY A 160 -10.23 9.53 -5.86
N THR A 161 -9.88 10.40 -4.90
CA THR A 161 -10.88 11.00 -3.98
C THR A 161 -11.90 11.84 -4.75
N GLU A 162 -11.45 12.65 -5.72
CA GLU A 162 -12.33 13.45 -6.55
C GLU A 162 -13.23 12.59 -7.44
N PHE A 163 -12.69 11.51 -8.04
CA PHE A 163 -13.47 10.56 -8.81
C PHE A 163 -14.61 9.95 -7.99
N VAL A 164 -14.33 9.47 -6.78
CA VAL A 164 -15.35 8.92 -5.87
C VAL A 164 -16.40 9.98 -5.54
N LYS A 165 -15.98 11.20 -5.21
CA LYS A 165 -16.88 12.32 -4.90
C LYS A 165 -17.82 12.66 -6.05
N ASN A 166 -17.35 12.55 -7.30
CA ASN A 166 -18.13 12.89 -8.49
C ASN A 166 -19.04 11.75 -8.96
N ASN A 167 -18.71 10.50 -8.62
CA ASN A 167 -19.40 9.29 -9.07
C ASN A 167 -20.27 8.63 -8.00
N THR A 168 -20.44 9.27 -6.83
CA THR A 168 -21.30 8.78 -5.74
C THR A 168 -22.45 9.73 -5.47
N LYS A 169 -23.52 9.18 -4.88
CA LYS A 169 -24.76 9.92 -4.61
C LYS A 169 -24.56 10.85 -3.41
N LYS A 170 -25.07 12.07 -3.53
CA LYS A 170 -25.13 13.02 -2.42
C LYS A 170 -26.59 13.19 -2.00
N ARG A 171 -26.88 12.89 -0.76
CA ARG A 171 -28.16 13.24 -0.13
C ARG A 171 -28.00 14.63 0.51
N TRP A 172 -29.10 15.33 0.64
CA TRP A 172 -29.12 16.58 1.36
C TRP A 172 -30.37 16.70 2.20
N LYS A 173 -30.23 17.38 3.33
CA LYS A 173 -31.35 17.69 4.23
C LYS A 173 -31.42 19.19 4.41
N LYS A 174 -32.61 19.77 4.27
CA LYS A 174 -32.87 21.17 4.55
C LYS A 174 -32.94 21.35 6.07
N THR A 175 -32.18 22.31 6.59
CA THR A 175 -32.18 22.73 8.00
C THR A 175 -32.66 24.16 8.09
N GLY A 176 -33.00 24.64 9.29
CA GLY A 176 -33.46 26.02 9.51
C GLY A 176 -32.47 27.09 9.01
N ASN A 177 -31.17 26.78 9.00
CA ASN A 177 -30.10 27.71 8.64
C ASN A 177 -29.42 27.37 7.29
N GLY A 178 -30.00 26.44 6.47
CA GLY A 178 -29.39 26.08 5.18
C GLY A 178 -29.61 24.63 4.76
N ARG A 179 -28.68 24.13 3.98
CA ARG A 179 -28.65 22.77 3.44
C ARG A 179 -27.44 22.03 3.99
N VAL A 180 -27.67 20.85 4.56
CA VAL A 180 -26.60 19.92 4.96
C VAL A 180 -26.52 18.82 3.92
N GLU A 181 -25.34 18.66 3.31
CA GLU A 181 -25.06 17.56 2.38
C GLU A 181 -24.55 16.34 3.16
N MET A 182 -25.00 15.17 2.76
CA MET A 182 -24.58 13.90 3.30
C MET A 182 -24.09 13.04 2.14
N PRO A 183 -22.76 12.88 1.99
CA PRO A 183 -22.21 12.00 0.97
C PRO A 183 -22.60 10.55 1.26
N GLU A 184 -22.66 9.72 0.21
CA GLU A 184 -22.96 8.29 0.31
C GLU A 184 -21.91 7.55 1.13
N TYR A 185 -20.63 7.91 0.92
CA TYR A 185 -19.49 7.43 1.70
C TYR A 185 -18.86 8.60 2.49
N PRO A 186 -18.51 8.42 3.76
CA PRO A 186 -17.79 9.44 4.53
C PRO A 186 -16.48 9.81 3.83
N GLU A 187 -16.22 11.10 3.64
CA GLU A 187 -15.02 11.58 2.92
C GLU A 187 -13.72 11.05 3.54
N GLN A 188 -13.68 10.98 4.88
CA GLN A 188 -12.53 10.46 5.61
C GLN A 188 -12.28 8.97 5.32
N ALA A 189 -13.34 8.14 5.29
CA ALA A 189 -13.21 6.72 4.99
C ALA A 189 -12.74 6.48 3.54
N VAL A 190 -13.24 7.27 2.58
CA VAL A 190 -12.77 7.23 1.18
C VAL A 190 -11.30 7.60 1.11
N HIS A 191 -10.90 8.67 1.77
CA HIS A 191 -9.51 9.11 1.80
C HIS A 191 -8.59 8.02 2.38
N GLU A 192 -8.97 7.45 3.53
CA GLU A 192 -8.19 6.43 4.22
C GLU A 192 -8.01 5.15 3.39
N VAL A 193 -9.07 4.65 2.76
CA VAL A 193 -8.98 3.44 1.95
C VAL A 193 -8.10 3.64 0.71
N ILE A 194 -8.15 4.82 0.08
CA ILE A 194 -7.30 5.14 -1.08
C ILE A 194 -5.85 5.31 -0.63
N VAL A 195 -5.59 6.01 0.48
CA VAL A 195 -4.25 6.11 1.08
C VAL A 195 -3.67 4.72 1.33
N ASN A 196 -4.44 3.85 1.99
CA ASN A 196 -4.00 2.49 2.29
C ASN A 196 -3.71 1.69 1.01
N ALA A 197 -4.55 1.81 -0.01
CA ALA A 197 -4.33 1.14 -1.30
C ALA A 197 -3.04 1.62 -1.99
N LEU A 198 -2.73 2.92 -1.91
CA LEU A 198 -1.53 3.52 -2.50
C LEU A 198 -0.25 3.15 -1.74
N ILE A 199 -0.29 3.17 -0.40
CA ILE A 199 0.89 2.94 0.45
C ILE A 199 1.25 1.46 0.54
N HIS A 200 0.25 0.60 0.68
CA HIS A 200 0.44 -0.84 0.87
C HIS A 200 0.49 -1.63 -0.43
N ARG A 201 0.44 -0.95 -1.57
CA ARG A 201 0.66 -1.60 -2.85
C ARG A 201 2.05 -2.21 -2.92
N ASP A 202 2.12 -3.44 -3.41
CA ASP A 202 3.41 -4.04 -3.77
C ASP A 202 3.92 -3.47 -5.09
N TYR A 203 4.84 -2.50 -5.02
CA TYR A 203 5.44 -1.85 -6.19
C TYR A 203 6.46 -2.74 -6.93
N MET A 204 6.79 -3.92 -6.42
CA MET A 204 7.55 -4.95 -7.15
C MET A 204 6.66 -5.73 -8.13
N GLU A 205 5.34 -5.69 -7.94
CA GLU A 205 4.36 -6.29 -8.83
C GLU A 205 4.06 -5.34 -10.00
N ILE A 206 4.51 -5.72 -11.21
CA ILE A 206 4.45 -4.84 -12.40
C ILE A 206 3.16 -5.04 -13.21
N GLY A 207 2.51 -6.19 -13.08
CA GLY A 207 1.40 -6.60 -13.94
C GLY A 207 0.00 -6.27 -13.42
N SER A 208 -0.11 -5.50 -12.34
CA SER A 208 -1.40 -5.16 -11.74
C SER A 208 -1.36 -3.76 -11.15
N GLU A 209 -2.45 -3.04 -11.26
CA GLU A 209 -2.61 -1.65 -10.80
C GLU A 209 -3.65 -1.55 -9.69
N ILE A 210 -3.76 -0.36 -9.09
CA ILE A 210 -4.82 -0.06 -8.12
C ILE A 210 -6.11 0.26 -8.87
N HIS A 211 -7.22 -0.31 -8.42
CA HIS A 211 -8.54 -0.08 -8.98
C HIS A 211 -9.51 0.45 -7.93
N ILE A 212 -10.33 1.42 -8.32
CA ILE A 212 -11.51 1.88 -7.60
C ILE A 212 -12.71 1.59 -8.50
N ASP A 213 -13.52 0.63 -8.10
CA ASP A 213 -14.74 0.25 -8.81
C ASP A 213 -15.96 0.71 -8.01
N ILE A 214 -16.83 1.50 -8.60
CA ILE A 214 -18.05 2.01 -7.97
C ILE A 214 -19.25 1.36 -8.68
N PHE A 215 -20.06 0.64 -7.92
CA PHE A 215 -21.31 0.03 -8.35
C PHE A 215 -22.52 0.79 -7.79
N ASP A 216 -23.73 0.34 -8.11
CA ASP A 216 -24.96 0.99 -7.61
C ASP A 216 -25.19 0.76 -6.11
N ASP A 217 -24.60 -0.30 -5.55
CA ASP A 217 -24.78 -0.75 -4.17
C ASP A 217 -23.49 -0.68 -3.30
N ARG A 218 -22.30 -0.56 -3.91
CA ARG A 218 -21.02 -0.59 -3.20
C ARG A 218 -19.88 0.08 -3.95
N MET A 219 -18.80 0.30 -3.24
CA MET A 219 -17.49 0.66 -3.77
C MET A 219 -16.48 -0.43 -3.39
N GLU A 220 -15.66 -0.83 -4.34
CA GLU A 220 -14.55 -1.77 -4.15
C GLU A 220 -13.24 -1.06 -4.45
N VAL A 221 -12.24 -1.28 -3.58
CA VAL A 221 -10.88 -0.78 -3.81
C VAL A 221 -9.93 -1.97 -3.79
N TYR A 222 -9.25 -2.18 -4.88
CA TYR A 222 -8.27 -3.24 -5.06
C TYR A 222 -6.86 -2.66 -5.10
N SER A 223 -5.94 -3.28 -4.37
CA SER A 223 -4.51 -2.96 -4.42
C SER A 223 -3.69 -4.24 -4.55
N PRO A 224 -2.72 -4.30 -5.48
CA PRO A 224 -1.85 -5.46 -5.62
C PRO A 224 -0.95 -5.65 -4.40
N GLY A 225 -0.82 -6.89 -3.95
CA GLY A 225 0.03 -7.27 -2.83
C GLY A 225 -0.69 -8.18 -1.83
N GLY A 226 0.06 -8.69 -0.87
CA GLY A 226 -0.47 -9.44 0.27
C GLY A 226 -0.60 -8.57 1.51
N MET A 227 -1.17 -9.13 2.57
CA MET A 227 -1.14 -8.48 3.89
C MET A 227 0.29 -8.34 4.36
N PHE A 228 0.61 -7.20 4.98
CA PHE A 228 1.98 -6.87 5.43
C PHE A 228 2.55 -7.85 6.46
N ASP A 229 1.69 -8.53 7.22
CA ASP A 229 2.05 -9.53 8.23
C ASP A 229 2.02 -10.97 7.68
N GLY A 230 1.72 -11.14 6.38
CA GLY A 230 1.60 -12.44 5.73
C GLY A 230 0.32 -13.20 6.08
N SER A 231 -0.63 -12.56 6.77
CA SER A 231 -1.93 -13.18 7.08
C SER A 231 -2.76 -13.38 5.82
N ILE A 232 -3.63 -14.38 5.85
CA ILE A 232 -4.56 -14.69 4.75
C ILE A 232 -5.90 -14.05 5.08
N VAL A 233 -6.39 -13.18 4.20
CA VAL A 233 -7.64 -12.41 4.42
C VAL A 233 -8.82 -13.31 4.77
N GLN A 234 -8.89 -14.53 4.20
CA GLN A 234 -9.93 -15.51 4.47
C GLN A 234 -9.94 -16.05 5.90
N GLU A 235 -8.83 -15.91 6.63
CA GLU A 235 -8.68 -16.35 8.02
C GLU A 235 -8.88 -15.20 9.01
N LEU A 236 -9.05 -13.96 8.53
CA LEU A 236 -9.25 -12.79 9.36
C LEU A 236 -10.72 -12.63 9.73
N ASP A 237 -10.97 -12.43 11.02
CA ASP A 237 -12.26 -12.00 11.54
C ASP A 237 -12.44 -10.51 11.21
N THR A 238 -13.12 -10.22 10.08
CA THR A 238 -13.32 -8.87 9.58
C THR A 238 -14.10 -7.97 10.54
N ASP A 239 -14.89 -8.56 11.44
CA ASP A 239 -15.66 -7.81 12.45
C ASP A 239 -14.76 -7.28 13.58
N ARG A 240 -13.54 -7.83 13.71
CA ARG A 240 -12.53 -7.42 14.69
C ARG A 240 -11.41 -6.56 14.11
N LEU A 241 -11.39 -6.34 12.82
CA LEU A 241 -10.45 -5.43 12.20
C LEU A 241 -10.85 -3.99 12.56
N SER A 242 -10.24 -3.46 13.61
CA SER A 242 -10.34 -2.01 13.89
C SER A 242 -9.67 -1.24 12.76
N PRO A 243 -10.30 -0.17 12.23
CA PRO A 243 -9.68 0.72 11.25
C PRO A 243 -8.38 1.36 11.77
N CYS A 244 -8.28 1.50 13.10
CA CYS A 244 -7.04 1.81 13.82
C CYS A 244 -6.51 0.54 14.48
N GLY A 245 -6.07 -0.45 13.69
CA GLY A 245 -5.37 -1.60 14.21
C GLY A 245 -4.22 -1.11 15.08
N GLN A 246 -4.25 -1.42 16.38
CA GLN A 246 -3.07 -1.30 17.21
C GLN A 246 -1.98 -2.08 16.50
N LEU A 247 -1.07 -1.35 15.85
CA LEU A 247 0.16 -1.92 15.34
C LEU A 247 0.81 -2.62 16.53
N PRO A 248 1.00 -3.95 16.50
CA PRO A 248 1.74 -4.62 17.56
C PRO A 248 3.08 -3.91 17.69
N SER A 249 3.52 -3.68 18.91
CA SER A 249 4.81 -3.07 19.26
C SER A 249 5.90 -3.77 18.44
N ARG A 250 6.35 -3.13 17.36
CA ARG A 250 7.26 -3.72 16.39
C ARG A 250 8.67 -3.80 16.95
N SER A 251 9.26 -4.97 16.79
CA SER A 251 10.71 -5.13 16.75
C SER A 251 11.25 -4.29 15.55
N ARG A 252 12.39 -3.64 15.76
CA ARG A 252 13.10 -2.72 14.84
C ARG A 252 13.43 -3.25 13.42
N ALA A 253 12.77 -4.28 12.92
CA ALA A 253 13.12 -4.97 11.68
C ALA A 253 12.25 -4.64 10.45
N ASP A 254 11.19 -3.83 10.58
CA ASP A 254 10.29 -3.53 9.48
C ASP A 254 10.43 -2.07 9.04
N VAL A 255 11.39 -1.84 8.15
CA VAL A 255 11.80 -0.52 7.61
C VAL A 255 10.81 0.03 6.54
N GLN A 256 9.63 -0.55 6.41
CA GLN A 256 8.55 -0.01 5.57
C GLN A 256 7.88 1.24 6.18
N ILE A 257 8.44 1.75 7.29
CA ILE A 257 7.79 2.73 8.17
C ILE A 257 7.96 4.17 7.68
N ASP A 258 9.03 4.50 6.97
CA ASP A 258 9.37 5.92 6.76
C ASP A 258 8.56 6.57 5.64
N THR A 259 8.32 5.88 4.53
CA THR A 259 7.41 6.37 3.49
C THR A 259 5.96 6.45 4.01
N HIS A 260 5.55 5.50 4.86
CA HIS A 260 4.27 5.50 5.54
C HIS A 260 4.12 6.69 6.49
N ILE A 261 5.16 7.02 7.25
CA ILE A 261 5.16 8.16 8.18
C ILE A 261 5.00 9.48 7.42
N ILE A 262 5.73 9.69 6.33
CA ILE A 262 5.63 10.91 5.53
C ILE A 262 4.26 11.02 4.87
N PHE A 263 3.79 9.94 4.29
CA PHE A 263 2.49 9.90 3.66
C PHE A 263 1.38 10.08 4.71
N CYS A 264 1.53 9.49 5.90
CA CYS A 264 0.64 9.73 7.03
C CYS A 264 0.75 11.16 7.54
N TYR A 265 1.94 11.72 7.75
CA TYR A 265 2.10 13.11 8.19
C TYR A 265 1.68 14.11 7.12
N ALA A 266 1.99 13.88 5.86
CA ALA A 266 1.58 14.75 4.77
C ALA A 266 0.10 14.63 4.42
N LEU A 267 -0.54 13.47 4.64
CA LEU A 267 -1.88 13.19 4.15
C LEU A 267 -2.91 12.77 5.21
N GLN A 268 -2.50 12.36 6.41
CA GLN A 268 -3.39 11.84 7.47
C GLN A 268 -3.53 12.74 8.72
N SER A 269 -3.16 13.99 8.70
CA SER A 269 -3.04 14.84 9.91
C SER A 269 -4.34 15.12 10.71
N GLU A 270 -5.32 14.22 10.77
CA GLU A 270 -6.49 14.31 11.66
C GLU A 270 -6.91 13.02 12.36
N LEU A 271 -6.05 12.00 12.42
CA LEU A 271 -6.31 10.89 13.34
C LEU A 271 -5.71 11.18 14.73
N GLN A 272 -6.17 12.23 15.38
CA GLN A 272 -6.24 12.21 16.84
C GLN A 272 -7.33 11.22 17.20
N CYS A 273 -6.93 10.04 17.62
CA CYS A 273 -7.78 9.16 18.40
C CYS A 273 -8.25 9.96 19.61
N SER A 274 -9.43 10.55 19.54
CA SER A 274 -10.14 11.05 20.71
C SER A 274 -10.49 9.83 21.56
N ASN A 275 -9.95 9.80 22.79
CA ASN A 275 -10.26 8.83 23.83
C ASN A 275 -11.77 8.69 24.07
#